data_41decb4f078df58deb3805b580c4ed3b
#
_entry.id   41decb4f078df58deb3805b580c4ed3b
#
_cell.length_a   1.000
_cell.length_b   1.000
_cell.length_c   1.000
_cell.angle_alpha   90.00
_cell.angle_beta   90.00
_cell.angle_gamma   90.00
#
_symmetry.space_group_name_H-M   'P 1'
#
loop_
_entity.id
_entity.type
_entity.pdbx_description
1 polymer ?
#
loop_
_entity_poly.entity_id
_entity_poly.type
_entity_poly.pdbx_seq_one_letter_code
_entity_poly.pdbx_strand_id
1 'polypeptide(L)'
;MKYINIGQTDMKSSAIILGCMRISDMPDLSVRQWIDEAMVQGINTFDHADIYGQGICEEKFGRALKEAPGLRESILLQSKCGIRKGFYDLSGAYIAESVDNSLRRLHTDYLDLLILHRPDVLAEPKEIGRTLKKLKESGKVRHFGVSNMNSMQVEMLKSFTDVPFCVNQIQMSIAHTPAIDSGIFANMYAAESADRSGNILEYCRKEGMTVQAWSVL
;
A
#
# COMPACT_ATOMS: atom_id res chain seq x y z
N MET A 1 -0.42 -7.99 20.43
CA MET A 1 -0.61 -7.12 19.24
C MET A 1 -2.05 -6.64 19.17
N LYS A 2 -2.29 -5.37 18.79
CA LYS A 2 -3.62 -4.86 18.47
C LYS A 2 -3.93 -5.15 16.99
N TYR A 3 -5.17 -5.53 16.69
CA TYR A 3 -5.65 -5.76 15.33
C TYR A 3 -6.74 -4.75 14.98
N ILE A 4 -6.77 -4.31 13.73
CA ILE A 4 -7.75 -3.37 13.17
C ILE A 4 -8.29 -3.91 11.85
N ASN A 5 -9.51 -3.56 11.50
CA ASN A 5 -10.02 -3.81 10.16
C ASN A 5 -9.45 -2.75 9.21
N ILE A 6 -9.02 -3.15 8.03
CA ILE A 6 -8.52 -2.25 6.99
C ILE A 6 -9.71 -1.69 6.20
N GLY A 7 -9.95 -0.40 6.37
CA GLY A 7 -11.10 0.24 5.74
C GLY A 7 -12.41 -0.45 6.11
N GLN A 8 -13.28 -0.57 5.12
CA GLN A 8 -14.56 -1.29 5.23
C GLN A 8 -14.46 -2.72 4.65
N THR A 9 -13.31 -3.39 4.89
CA THR A 9 -13.04 -4.74 4.38
C THR A 9 -13.06 -5.77 5.51
N ASP A 10 -12.97 -7.04 5.14
CA ASP A 10 -12.78 -8.17 6.06
C ASP A 10 -11.32 -8.40 6.48
N MET A 11 -10.38 -7.63 5.93
CA MET A 11 -8.96 -7.74 6.27
C MET A 11 -8.70 -7.29 7.71
N LYS A 12 -8.35 -8.24 8.57
CA LYS A 12 -7.98 -7.99 9.96
C LYS A 12 -6.46 -7.93 10.09
N SER A 13 -5.91 -6.72 10.03
CA SER A 13 -4.48 -6.44 10.08
C SER A 13 -3.98 -6.18 11.49
N SER A 14 -2.76 -6.60 11.80
CA SER A 14 -2.00 -6.04 12.91
C SER A 14 -1.87 -4.53 12.76
N ALA A 15 -1.96 -3.78 13.86
CA ALA A 15 -1.82 -2.32 13.84
C ALA A 15 -0.39 -1.87 13.46
N ILE A 16 0.58 -2.76 13.60
CA ILE A 16 1.94 -2.61 13.08
C ILE A 16 2.04 -3.45 11.80
N ILE A 17 2.42 -2.80 10.71
CA ILE A 17 2.67 -3.42 9.41
C ILE A 17 4.18 -3.47 9.20
N LEU A 18 4.69 -4.62 8.79
CA LEU A 18 6.13 -4.81 8.60
C LEU A 18 6.54 -4.43 7.18
N GLY A 19 7.28 -3.32 7.05
CA GLY A 19 7.81 -2.84 5.77
C GLY A 19 9.01 -3.66 5.29
N CYS A 20 8.91 -4.21 4.08
CA CYS A 20 9.90 -5.13 3.50
C CYS A 20 10.95 -4.43 2.61
N MET A 21 11.05 -3.10 2.65
CA MET A 21 11.94 -2.34 1.76
C MET A 21 13.43 -2.64 1.94
N ARG A 22 13.85 -3.06 3.14
CA ARG A 22 15.27 -3.23 3.51
C ARG A 22 15.75 -4.68 3.55
N ILE A 23 14.96 -5.63 3.04
CA ILE A 23 15.36 -7.05 3.05
C ILE A 23 16.24 -7.47 1.86
N SER A 24 16.48 -6.56 0.90
CA SER A 24 17.31 -6.84 -0.29
C SER A 24 18.69 -7.41 0.04
N ASP A 25 19.32 -6.91 1.09
CA ASP A 25 20.70 -7.29 1.46
C ASP A 25 20.75 -8.39 2.54
N MET A 26 19.60 -8.82 3.07
CA MET A 26 19.54 -9.89 4.05
C MET A 26 19.78 -11.26 3.38
N PRO A 27 20.52 -12.20 4.03
CA PRO A 27 20.51 -13.61 3.60
C PRO A 27 19.11 -14.22 3.60
N ASP A 28 18.81 -15.14 2.70
CA ASP A 28 17.46 -15.72 2.59
C ASP A 28 16.98 -16.39 3.89
N LEU A 29 17.88 -17.12 4.57
CA LEU A 29 17.57 -17.72 5.87
C LEU A 29 17.19 -16.65 6.92
N SER A 30 17.86 -15.51 6.90
CA SER A 30 17.55 -14.40 7.81
C SER A 30 16.21 -13.75 7.49
N VAL A 31 15.80 -13.66 6.20
CA VAL A 31 14.47 -13.18 5.81
C VAL A 31 13.39 -14.10 6.38
N ARG A 32 13.59 -15.42 6.29
CA ARG A 32 12.64 -16.39 6.84
C ARG A 32 12.52 -16.24 8.37
N GLN A 33 13.64 -16.20 9.09
CA GLN A 33 13.65 -16.00 10.54
C GLN A 33 12.97 -14.69 10.95
N TRP A 34 13.19 -13.63 10.19
CA TRP A 34 12.58 -12.32 10.40
C TRP A 34 11.05 -12.34 10.22
N ILE A 35 10.53 -13.09 9.24
CA ILE A 35 9.09 -13.30 9.07
C ILE A 35 8.52 -14.10 10.25
N ASP A 36 9.18 -15.20 10.63
CA ASP A 36 8.73 -16.05 11.74
C ASP A 36 8.68 -15.27 13.06
N GLU A 37 9.71 -14.46 13.36
CA GLU A 37 9.73 -13.61 14.55
C GLU A 37 8.61 -12.56 14.53
N ALA A 38 8.35 -11.93 13.36
CA ALA A 38 7.24 -10.99 13.21
C ALA A 38 5.89 -11.65 13.52
N MET A 39 5.69 -12.88 13.01
CA MET A 39 4.48 -13.66 13.27
C MET A 39 4.33 -14.02 14.76
N VAL A 40 5.43 -14.40 15.43
CA VAL A 40 5.45 -14.65 16.88
C VAL A 40 5.04 -13.41 17.67
N GLN A 41 5.46 -12.21 17.23
CA GLN A 41 5.04 -10.93 17.83
C GLN A 41 3.60 -10.54 17.47
N GLY A 42 2.91 -11.33 16.64
CA GLY A 42 1.55 -11.11 16.20
C GLY A 42 1.41 -10.13 15.04
N ILE A 43 2.50 -9.83 14.32
CA ILE A 43 2.44 -9.07 13.06
C ILE A 43 2.01 -10.04 11.95
N ASN A 44 0.92 -9.73 11.28
CA ASN A 44 0.38 -10.55 10.20
C ASN A 44 0.32 -9.83 8.84
N THR A 45 0.77 -8.58 8.76
CA THR A 45 0.68 -7.78 7.54
C THR A 45 2.06 -7.33 7.10
N PHE A 46 2.40 -7.62 5.83
CA PHE A 46 3.70 -7.34 5.22
C PHE A 46 3.54 -6.41 4.02
N ASP A 47 4.36 -5.35 3.99
CA ASP A 47 4.26 -4.26 3.03
C ASP A 47 5.43 -4.26 2.06
N HIS A 48 5.14 -4.57 0.79
CA HIS A 48 6.06 -4.57 -0.32
C HIS A 48 5.81 -3.41 -1.30
N ALA A 49 6.68 -3.31 -2.29
CA ALA A 49 6.48 -2.57 -3.53
C ALA A 49 7.34 -3.19 -4.63
N ASP A 50 6.87 -3.12 -5.87
CA ASP A 50 7.56 -3.61 -7.06
C ASP A 50 8.97 -3.03 -7.23
N ILE A 51 9.17 -1.78 -6.77
CA ILE A 51 10.45 -1.07 -6.85
C ILE A 51 11.43 -1.41 -5.72
N TYR A 52 11.00 -2.04 -4.62
CA TYR A 52 11.87 -2.31 -3.47
C TYR A 52 13.01 -3.26 -3.84
N GLY A 53 14.25 -2.76 -3.76
CA GLY A 53 15.42 -3.50 -4.24
C GLY A 53 15.30 -3.91 -5.72
N GLN A 54 14.55 -3.15 -6.54
CA GLN A 54 14.26 -3.49 -7.95
C GLN A 54 13.60 -4.88 -8.12
N GLY A 55 12.72 -5.25 -7.18
CA GLY A 55 12.02 -6.53 -7.13
C GLY A 55 12.67 -7.59 -6.23
N ILE A 56 13.94 -7.42 -5.85
CA ILE A 56 14.68 -8.39 -5.01
C ILE A 56 13.97 -8.63 -3.67
N CYS A 57 13.37 -7.58 -3.07
CA CYS A 57 12.64 -7.73 -1.81
C CYS A 57 11.45 -8.69 -1.95
N GLU A 58 10.67 -8.57 -3.02
CA GLU A 58 9.56 -9.50 -3.30
C GLU A 58 10.08 -10.91 -3.58
N GLU A 59 11.18 -11.08 -4.35
CA GLU A 59 11.76 -12.39 -4.63
C GLU A 59 12.23 -13.11 -3.36
N LYS A 60 12.93 -12.42 -2.47
CA LYS A 60 13.40 -13.00 -1.21
C LYS A 60 12.26 -13.42 -0.29
N PHE A 61 11.25 -12.55 -0.18
CA PHE A 61 10.05 -12.86 0.59
C PHE A 61 9.28 -14.04 -0.03
N GLY A 62 9.16 -14.07 -1.35
CA GLY A 62 8.51 -15.14 -2.09
C GLY A 62 9.20 -16.49 -1.92
N ARG A 63 10.55 -16.53 -1.86
CA ARG A 63 11.26 -17.78 -1.54
C ARG A 63 10.90 -18.29 -0.14
N ALA A 64 10.84 -17.39 0.86
CA ALA A 64 10.41 -17.75 2.21
C ALA A 64 8.97 -18.27 2.25
N LEU A 65 8.05 -17.68 1.46
CA LEU A 65 6.68 -18.19 1.33
C LEU A 65 6.62 -19.60 0.72
N LYS A 66 7.38 -19.83 -0.34
CA LYS A 66 7.44 -21.13 -1.04
C LYS A 66 7.93 -22.25 -0.12
N GLU A 67 8.84 -21.95 0.79
CA GLU A 67 9.40 -22.91 1.76
C GLU A 67 8.50 -23.14 2.99
N ALA A 68 7.39 -22.41 3.11
CA ALA A 68 6.51 -22.44 4.28
C ALA A 68 5.04 -22.67 3.89
N PRO A 69 4.62 -23.91 3.62
CA PRO A 69 3.23 -24.22 3.35
C PRO A 69 2.30 -23.70 4.45
N GLY A 70 1.23 -22.98 4.06
CA GLY A 70 0.25 -22.39 4.97
C GLY A 70 0.63 -20.99 5.49
N LEU A 71 1.84 -20.50 5.26
CA LEU A 71 2.22 -19.14 5.68
C LEU A 71 1.45 -18.08 4.89
N ARG A 72 1.28 -18.27 3.57
CA ARG A 72 0.57 -17.31 2.71
C ARG A 72 -0.86 -17.05 3.19
N GLU A 73 -1.57 -18.07 3.61
CA GLU A 73 -2.95 -17.99 4.09
C GLU A 73 -3.07 -17.35 5.49
N SER A 74 -1.98 -17.33 6.24
CA SER A 74 -1.95 -16.78 7.60
C SER A 74 -1.55 -15.30 7.66
N ILE A 75 -1.18 -14.70 6.52
CA ILE A 75 -0.72 -13.32 6.44
C ILE A 75 -1.57 -12.48 5.48
N LEU A 76 -1.53 -11.17 5.69
CA LEU A 76 -1.96 -10.18 4.71
C LEU A 76 -0.74 -9.65 3.96
N LEU A 77 -0.77 -9.76 2.66
CA LEU A 77 0.31 -9.37 1.76
C LEU A 77 -0.12 -8.20 0.91
N GLN A 78 0.49 -7.05 1.11
CA GLN A 78 0.27 -5.88 0.28
C GLN A 78 1.52 -5.56 -0.55
N SER A 79 1.31 -5.09 -1.78
CA SER A 79 2.37 -4.55 -2.62
C SER A 79 1.91 -3.28 -3.32
N LYS A 80 2.84 -2.58 -3.96
CA LYS A 80 2.60 -1.28 -4.59
C LYS A 80 3.20 -1.25 -5.99
N CYS A 81 2.58 -0.45 -6.87
CA CYS A 81 3.10 -0.16 -8.20
C CYS A 81 2.92 1.32 -8.56
N GLY A 82 3.62 1.79 -9.57
CA GLY A 82 3.45 3.16 -10.09
C GLY A 82 4.69 4.02 -10.00
N ILE A 83 5.80 3.55 -9.42
CA ILE A 83 7.08 4.27 -9.43
C ILE A 83 8.03 3.57 -10.38
N ARG A 84 8.49 4.32 -11.39
CA ARG A 84 9.56 3.90 -12.32
C ARG A 84 10.80 4.77 -12.16
N LYS A 85 11.88 4.39 -12.83
CA LYS A 85 13.12 5.17 -12.77
C LYS A 85 12.92 6.55 -13.41
N GLY A 86 12.78 7.57 -12.56
CA GLY A 86 12.68 8.97 -12.96
C GLY A 86 11.28 9.50 -13.24
N PHE A 87 10.23 8.67 -13.16
CA PHE A 87 8.84 9.11 -13.37
C PHE A 87 7.82 8.19 -12.68
N TYR A 88 6.57 8.64 -12.59
CA TYR A 88 5.44 7.84 -12.14
C TYR A 88 4.67 7.32 -13.36
N ASP A 89 4.12 6.10 -13.27
CA ASP A 89 3.38 5.45 -14.34
C ASP A 89 2.22 4.64 -13.74
N LEU A 90 1.02 5.15 -13.89
CA LEU A 90 -0.23 4.47 -13.54
C LEU A 90 -1.03 4.07 -14.78
N SER A 91 -0.37 3.89 -15.94
CA SER A 91 -1.04 3.29 -17.09
C SER A 91 -1.58 1.90 -16.75
N GLY A 92 -2.73 1.55 -17.33
CA GLY A 92 -3.33 0.24 -17.09
C GLY A 92 -2.44 -0.92 -17.49
N ALA A 93 -1.65 -0.75 -18.55
CA ALA A 93 -0.68 -1.75 -19.00
C ALA A 93 0.41 -1.97 -17.95
N TYR A 94 1.00 -0.88 -17.40
CA TYR A 94 2.02 -1.00 -16.37
C TYR A 94 1.49 -1.59 -15.05
N ILE A 95 0.29 -1.16 -14.61
CA ILE A 95 -0.33 -1.71 -13.40
C ILE A 95 -0.51 -3.22 -13.54
N ALA A 96 -1.04 -3.69 -14.68
CA ALA A 96 -1.26 -5.12 -14.91
C ALA A 96 0.05 -5.92 -14.95
N GLU A 97 1.05 -5.42 -15.67
CA GLU A 97 2.38 -6.01 -15.75
C GLU A 97 3.07 -6.07 -14.38
N SER A 98 2.99 -4.98 -13.61
CA SER A 98 3.57 -4.90 -12.27
C SER A 98 2.96 -5.93 -11.32
N VAL A 99 1.62 -6.08 -11.34
CA VAL A 99 0.92 -7.09 -10.53
C VAL A 99 1.39 -8.49 -10.93
N ASP A 100 1.42 -8.82 -12.21
CA ASP A 100 1.85 -10.15 -12.68
C ASP A 100 3.30 -10.45 -12.29
N ASN A 101 4.17 -9.45 -12.36
CA ASN A 101 5.56 -9.53 -11.92
C ASN A 101 5.67 -9.72 -10.40
N SER A 102 4.89 -8.98 -9.60
CA SER A 102 4.87 -9.11 -8.13
C SER A 102 4.37 -10.48 -7.70
N LEU A 103 3.28 -10.98 -8.29
CA LEU A 103 2.75 -12.32 -7.99
C LEU A 103 3.79 -13.41 -8.27
N ARG A 104 4.49 -13.30 -9.42
CA ARG A 104 5.55 -14.24 -9.78
C ARG A 104 6.71 -14.20 -8.79
N ARG A 105 7.21 -13.01 -8.41
CA ARG A 105 8.30 -12.84 -7.44
C ARG A 105 7.93 -13.31 -6.05
N LEU A 106 6.70 -13.04 -5.62
CA LEU A 106 6.17 -13.41 -4.30
C LEU A 106 5.72 -14.88 -4.23
N HIS A 107 5.76 -15.62 -5.33
CA HIS A 107 5.27 -17.00 -5.41
C HIS A 107 3.85 -17.16 -4.84
N THR A 108 2.92 -16.31 -5.25
CA THR A 108 1.51 -16.31 -4.82
C THR A 108 0.59 -16.00 -5.99
N ASP A 109 -0.65 -16.44 -5.93
CA ASP A 109 -1.65 -16.19 -6.97
C ASP A 109 -2.44 -14.90 -6.75
N TYR A 110 -2.32 -14.30 -5.57
CA TYR A 110 -3.06 -13.08 -5.22
C TYR A 110 -2.31 -12.16 -4.25
N LEU A 111 -2.62 -10.86 -4.33
CA LEU A 111 -2.34 -9.86 -3.30
C LEU A 111 -3.62 -9.62 -2.50
N ASP A 112 -3.50 -9.47 -1.17
CA ASP A 112 -4.62 -9.02 -0.35
C ASP A 112 -4.92 -7.53 -0.61
N LEU A 113 -3.89 -6.72 -0.85
CA LEU A 113 -4.01 -5.30 -1.13
C LEU A 113 -2.96 -4.85 -2.16
N LEU A 114 -3.43 -4.19 -3.22
CA LEU A 114 -2.58 -3.43 -4.15
C LEU A 114 -2.73 -1.94 -3.87
N ILE A 115 -1.61 -1.24 -3.71
CA ILE A 115 -1.58 0.21 -3.47
C ILE A 115 -0.98 0.92 -4.71
N LEU A 116 -1.68 1.92 -5.24
CA LEU A 116 -1.12 2.84 -6.22
C LEU A 116 -0.12 3.75 -5.48
N HIS A 117 1.19 3.57 -5.74
CA HIS A 117 2.28 4.01 -4.87
C HIS A 117 2.47 5.53 -4.80
N ARG A 118 2.20 6.23 -5.90
CA ARG A 118 2.24 7.70 -6.03
C ARG A 118 1.20 8.16 -7.04
N PRO A 119 0.69 9.40 -6.89
CA PRO A 119 -0.16 9.96 -7.93
C PRO A 119 0.63 10.16 -9.21
N ASP A 120 0.05 9.73 -10.33
CA ASP A 120 0.48 10.10 -11.68
C ASP A 120 -0.57 11.06 -12.23
N VAL A 121 -0.22 12.35 -12.29
CA VAL A 121 -1.15 13.41 -12.69
C VAL A 121 -1.46 13.43 -14.19
N LEU A 122 -0.71 12.66 -14.97
CA LEU A 122 -0.90 12.51 -16.42
C LEU A 122 -1.60 11.20 -16.78
N ALA A 123 -1.83 10.31 -15.82
CA ALA A 123 -2.51 9.05 -16.08
C ALA A 123 -3.99 9.25 -16.42
N GLU A 124 -4.53 8.36 -17.26
CA GLU A 124 -5.95 8.35 -17.64
C GLU A 124 -6.77 7.58 -16.59
N PRO A 125 -7.61 8.26 -15.75
CA PRO A 125 -8.30 7.62 -14.65
C PRO A 125 -9.24 6.48 -15.09
N LYS A 126 -9.84 6.60 -16.27
CA LYS A 126 -10.72 5.58 -16.83
C LYS A 126 -9.98 4.30 -17.19
N GLU A 127 -8.72 4.40 -17.61
CA GLU A 127 -7.86 3.25 -17.88
C GLU A 127 -7.46 2.57 -16.58
N ILE A 128 -7.04 3.35 -15.56
CA ILE A 128 -6.77 2.84 -14.21
C ILE A 128 -7.97 2.06 -13.70
N GLY A 129 -9.15 2.68 -13.67
CA GLY A 129 -10.37 2.07 -13.15
C GLY A 129 -10.71 0.73 -13.81
N ARG A 130 -10.62 0.66 -15.15
CA ARG A 130 -10.84 -0.59 -15.88
C ARG A 130 -9.83 -1.67 -15.51
N THR A 131 -8.57 -1.30 -15.32
CA THR A 131 -7.52 -2.25 -14.97
C THR A 131 -7.70 -2.79 -13.54
N LEU A 132 -7.99 -1.92 -12.56
CA LEU A 132 -8.28 -2.35 -11.20
C LEU A 132 -9.46 -3.33 -11.15
N LYS A 133 -10.54 -3.03 -11.91
CA LYS A 133 -11.70 -3.91 -12.01
C LYS A 133 -11.32 -5.29 -12.56
N LYS A 134 -10.54 -5.37 -13.64
CA LYS A 134 -10.06 -6.64 -14.21
C LYS A 134 -9.20 -7.43 -13.21
N LEU A 135 -8.32 -6.76 -12.49
CA LEU A 135 -7.47 -7.41 -11.47
C LEU A 135 -8.30 -7.99 -10.32
N LYS A 136 -9.37 -7.29 -9.92
CA LYS A 136 -10.32 -7.78 -8.91
C LYS A 136 -11.12 -8.98 -9.41
N GLU A 137 -11.69 -8.88 -10.60
CA GLU A 137 -12.51 -9.94 -11.22
C GLU A 137 -11.70 -11.21 -11.49
N SER A 138 -10.41 -11.09 -11.82
CA SER A 138 -9.50 -12.23 -12.00
C SER A 138 -9.00 -12.86 -10.69
N GLY A 139 -9.31 -12.25 -9.55
CA GLY A 139 -8.86 -12.72 -8.24
C GLY A 139 -7.38 -12.42 -7.92
N LYS A 140 -6.64 -11.78 -8.83
CA LYS A 140 -5.23 -11.42 -8.63
C LYS A 140 -5.03 -10.39 -7.51
N VAL A 141 -6.03 -9.53 -7.28
CA VAL A 141 -6.01 -8.52 -6.22
C VAL A 141 -7.36 -8.49 -5.53
N ARG A 142 -7.37 -8.62 -4.21
CA ARG A 142 -8.59 -8.62 -3.40
C ARG A 142 -9.11 -7.23 -3.10
N HIS A 143 -8.20 -6.33 -2.68
CA HIS A 143 -8.53 -4.96 -2.29
C HIS A 143 -7.53 -3.97 -2.87
N PHE A 144 -7.92 -2.69 -2.89
CA PHE A 144 -7.12 -1.62 -3.48
C PHE A 144 -6.97 -0.45 -2.52
N GLY A 145 -5.83 0.21 -2.61
CA GLY A 145 -5.50 1.42 -1.88
C GLY A 145 -4.71 2.38 -2.74
N VAL A 146 -4.44 3.54 -2.17
CA VAL A 146 -3.60 4.58 -2.75
C VAL A 146 -2.50 4.97 -1.76
N SER A 147 -1.50 5.67 -2.23
CA SER A 147 -0.45 6.22 -1.37
C SER A 147 -0.12 7.65 -1.80
N ASN A 148 -0.02 8.54 -0.81
CA ASN A 148 0.33 9.94 -1.01
C ASN A 148 -0.61 10.70 -1.98
N MET A 149 -1.87 10.30 -2.07
CA MET A 149 -2.89 10.97 -2.87
C MET A 149 -3.75 11.87 -1.99
N ASN A 150 -4.03 13.09 -2.46
CA ASN A 150 -4.96 13.98 -1.79
C ASN A 150 -6.42 13.57 -2.05
N SER A 151 -7.36 14.20 -1.33
CA SER A 151 -8.78 13.88 -1.40
C SER A 151 -9.35 13.95 -2.81
N MET A 152 -9.00 15.00 -3.60
CA MET A 152 -9.50 15.19 -4.95
C MET A 152 -8.96 14.16 -5.95
N GLN A 153 -7.70 13.73 -5.77
CA GLN A 153 -7.13 12.66 -6.59
C GLN A 153 -7.84 11.32 -6.36
N VAL A 154 -8.17 11.02 -5.10
CA VAL A 154 -8.95 9.81 -4.78
C VAL A 154 -10.38 9.91 -5.31
N GLU A 155 -11.05 11.05 -5.14
CA GLU A 155 -12.41 11.27 -5.69
C GLU A 155 -12.43 11.15 -7.22
N MET A 156 -11.44 11.69 -7.90
CA MET A 156 -11.30 11.55 -9.34
C MET A 156 -11.23 10.08 -9.75
N LEU A 157 -10.38 9.27 -9.10
CA LEU A 157 -10.29 7.85 -9.40
C LEU A 157 -11.61 7.13 -9.12
N LYS A 158 -12.28 7.39 -8.00
CA LYS A 158 -13.59 6.82 -7.63
C LYS A 158 -14.67 7.12 -8.67
N SER A 159 -14.57 8.26 -9.36
CA SER A 159 -15.55 8.62 -10.43
C SER A 159 -15.44 7.73 -11.68
N PHE A 160 -14.37 6.95 -11.81
CA PHE A 160 -14.11 6.09 -12.97
C PHE A 160 -14.05 4.59 -12.63
N THR A 161 -14.32 4.20 -11.38
CA THR A 161 -14.35 2.79 -10.97
C THR A 161 -15.28 2.55 -9.80
N ASP A 162 -15.96 1.40 -9.80
CA ASP A 162 -16.73 0.90 -8.67
C ASP A 162 -15.85 0.14 -7.64
N VAL A 163 -14.56 0.03 -7.91
CA VAL A 163 -13.61 -0.64 -7.01
C VAL A 163 -13.31 0.30 -5.84
N PRO A 164 -13.64 -0.08 -4.58
CA PRO A 164 -13.39 0.78 -3.44
C PRO A 164 -11.90 0.83 -3.08
N PHE A 165 -11.43 2.01 -2.67
CA PHE A 165 -10.13 2.20 -2.06
C PHE A 165 -10.26 2.14 -0.54
N CYS A 166 -9.58 1.19 0.10
CA CYS A 166 -9.69 0.96 1.54
C CYS A 166 -8.55 1.56 2.37
N VAL A 167 -7.47 2.03 1.71
CA VAL A 167 -6.25 2.56 2.35
C VAL A 167 -5.77 3.81 1.63
N ASN A 168 -5.25 4.77 2.38
CA ASN A 168 -4.29 5.75 1.89
C ASN A 168 -3.02 5.68 2.76
N GLN A 169 -1.90 5.30 2.16
CA GLN A 169 -0.61 5.20 2.84
C GLN A 169 0.14 6.52 2.70
N ILE A 170 0.37 7.24 3.81
CA ILE A 170 0.94 8.59 3.82
C ILE A 170 2.16 8.68 4.74
N GLN A 171 3.05 9.63 4.47
CA GLN A 171 4.11 9.96 5.42
C GLN A 171 3.50 10.61 6.66
N MET A 172 3.73 10.01 7.80
CA MET A 172 3.30 10.57 9.08
C MET A 172 4.14 10.00 10.22
N SER A 173 4.71 10.89 11.03
CA SER A 173 5.50 10.52 12.21
C SER A 173 5.48 11.66 13.23
N ILE A 174 6.12 11.47 14.38
CA ILE A 174 6.30 12.54 15.38
C ILE A 174 7.06 13.75 14.77
N ALA A 175 7.96 13.49 13.82
CA ALA A 175 8.78 14.51 13.15
C ALA A 175 8.19 14.99 11.81
N HIS A 176 7.08 14.41 11.33
CA HIS A 176 6.44 14.77 10.07
C HIS A 176 4.92 14.79 10.23
N THR A 177 4.37 15.96 10.52
CA THR A 177 2.99 16.19 10.96
C THR A 177 2.11 17.03 10.03
N PRO A 178 2.48 17.40 8.76
CA PRO A 178 1.71 18.35 7.96
C PRO A 178 0.23 17.98 7.77
N ALA A 179 -0.10 16.69 7.73
CA ALA A 179 -1.48 16.23 7.61
C ALA A 179 -2.33 16.50 8.88
N ILE A 180 -1.68 16.62 10.05
CA ILE A 180 -2.33 16.97 11.32
C ILE A 180 -2.36 18.50 11.47
N ASP A 181 -1.24 19.15 11.19
CA ASP A 181 -1.04 20.58 11.42
C ASP A 181 -2.03 21.42 10.63
N SER A 182 -2.27 21.10 9.36
CA SER A 182 -3.22 21.81 8.50
C SER A 182 -4.65 21.85 9.10
N GLY A 183 -5.07 20.79 9.79
CA GLY A 183 -6.35 20.73 10.48
C GLY A 183 -6.39 21.55 11.79
N ILE A 184 -5.28 21.51 12.56
CA ILE A 184 -5.19 22.25 13.83
C ILE A 184 -5.08 23.74 13.58
N PHE A 185 -4.28 24.18 12.60
CA PHE A 185 -4.04 25.58 12.28
C PHE A 185 -5.03 26.15 11.23
N ALA A 186 -6.14 25.48 10.98
CA ALA A 186 -7.14 25.93 10.04
C ALA A 186 -7.60 27.37 10.38
N ASN A 187 -7.65 28.24 9.35
CA ASN A 187 -8.04 29.66 9.49
C ASN A 187 -7.12 30.51 10.42
N MET A 188 -5.85 30.14 10.55
CA MET A 188 -4.85 30.88 11.34
C MET A 188 -3.75 31.46 10.44
N TYR A 189 -3.15 32.58 10.86
CA TYR A 189 -1.96 33.18 10.20
C TYR A 189 -0.68 32.45 10.66
N ALA A 190 -0.48 31.23 10.18
CA ALA A 190 0.70 30.40 10.47
C ALA A 190 1.13 29.64 9.21
N ALA A 191 2.42 29.34 9.08
CA ALA A 191 2.93 28.56 7.95
C ALA A 191 2.33 27.13 7.92
N GLU A 192 2.02 26.61 9.09
CA GLU A 192 1.41 25.32 9.32
C GLU A 192 -0.06 25.23 8.86
N SER A 193 -0.73 26.39 8.68
CA SER A 193 -2.10 26.46 8.14
C SER A 193 -2.18 26.14 6.64
N ALA A 194 -1.04 26.13 5.94
CA ALA A 194 -0.99 25.75 4.54
C ALA A 194 -1.32 24.26 4.39
N ASP A 195 -2.49 23.97 3.80
CA ASP A 195 -2.89 22.57 3.54
C ASP A 195 -2.01 21.97 2.43
N ARG A 196 -1.10 21.09 2.83
CA ARG A 196 -0.24 20.30 1.95
C ARG A 196 -0.75 18.87 1.77
N SER A 197 -1.78 18.50 2.50
CA SER A 197 -2.32 17.13 2.55
C SER A 197 -3.62 16.96 1.75
N GLY A 198 -4.31 18.06 1.41
CA GLY A 198 -5.63 18.02 0.77
C GLY A 198 -6.69 17.45 1.70
N ASN A 199 -6.64 17.78 2.99
CA ASN A 199 -7.58 17.30 4.02
C ASN A 199 -7.67 15.76 4.08
N ILE A 200 -6.55 15.10 3.90
CA ILE A 200 -6.55 13.63 3.69
C ILE A 200 -7.01 12.85 4.91
N LEU A 201 -6.74 13.33 6.14
CA LEU A 201 -7.15 12.64 7.35
C LEU A 201 -8.68 12.68 7.52
N GLU A 202 -9.28 13.85 7.36
CA GLU A 202 -10.73 14.07 7.39
C GLU A 202 -11.43 13.29 6.28
N TYR A 203 -10.85 13.33 5.08
CA TYR A 203 -11.35 12.60 3.93
C TYR A 203 -11.33 11.08 4.17
N CYS A 204 -10.20 10.52 4.59
CA CYS A 204 -10.09 9.10 4.88
C CYS A 204 -11.08 8.67 5.95
N ARG A 205 -11.26 9.48 7.00
CA ARG A 205 -12.23 9.21 8.06
C ARG A 205 -13.67 9.21 7.53
N LYS A 206 -14.04 10.19 6.71
CA LYS A 206 -15.36 10.29 6.08
C LYS A 206 -15.65 9.07 5.19
N GLU A 207 -14.68 8.65 4.39
CA GLU A 207 -14.83 7.55 3.43
C GLU A 207 -14.60 6.16 4.04
N GLY A 208 -14.27 6.08 5.33
CA GLY A 208 -13.98 4.81 6.00
C GLY A 208 -12.69 4.14 5.49
N MET A 209 -11.75 4.92 4.97
CA MET A 209 -10.43 4.45 4.54
C MET A 209 -9.47 4.41 5.73
N THR A 210 -8.64 3.37 5.82
CA THR A 210 -7.56 3.31 6.80
C THR A 210 -6.38 4.16 6.35
N VAL A 211 -5.89 5.03 7.23
CA VAL A 211 -4.60 5.70 7.04
C VAL A 211 -3.49 4.75 7.51
N GLN A 212 -2.54 4.44 6.63
CA GLN A 212 -1.31 3.74 6.96
C GLN A 212 -0.16 4.75 6.97
N ALA A 213 0.55 4.86 8.10
CA ALA A 213 1.71 5.75 8.21
C ALA A 213 2.99 5.05 7.74
N TRP A 214 3.79 5.70 6.89
CA TRP A 214 5.14 5.26 6.54
C TRP A 214 6.19 6.22 7.09
N SER A 215 7.44 5.75 7.25
CA SER A 215 8.54 6.49 7.92
C SER A 215 8.13 7.00 9.30
N VAL A 216 7.60 6.10 10.12
CA VAL A 216 7.14 6.42 11.49
C VAL A 216 8.29 6.61 12.49
N LEU A 217 9.50 6.14 12.13
CA LEU A 217 10.75 6.22 12.90
C LEU A 217 11.80 6.96 12.09
#